data_97f6abac1e233756c80834f46e2f7b4d
#
_entry.id   97f6abac1e233756c80834f46e2f7b4d
#
_cell.length_a   1.000
_cell.length_b   1.000
_cell.length_c   1.000
_cell.angle_alpha   90.00
_cell.angle_beta   90.00
_cell.angle_gamma   90.00
#
_symmetry.space_group_name_H-M   'P 1'
#
loop_
_entity.id
_entity.type
_entity.pdbx_description
1 polymer ?
#
loop_
_entity_poly.entity_id
_entity_poly.type
_entity_poly.pdbx_seq_one_letter_code
_entity_poly.pdbx_strand_id
1 'polypeptide(L)'
;MPKVPDLYIEWGYSINAFTVGSENPIIVLNSGLIDLCDDEEIMFIIGHECGHIKSNHMLYHMMGQVLNFCIDKIPGGSLLCGPLRYALFYWDRMSEFTADRAGLLCCQNKYAALRAFMKMAGMPIKEFNNINYRTYIQQVTDFKRLDYDAMSKVIKFISIVESSHPWTVMRAAELFNWIEQPDSIYNSLIKEK
;
A
#
# COMPACT_ATOMS: atom_id res chain seq x y z
N MET A 1 3.69 9.33 -17.18
CA MET A 1 3.15 10.56 -16.59
C MET A 1 3.60 11.73 -17.44
N PRO A 2 2.75 12.75 -17.67
CA PRO A 2 3.15 13.89 -18.50
C PRO A 2 4.18 14.81 -17.80
N LYS A 3 4.18 14.85 -16.46
CA LYS A 3 5.13 15.61 -15.64
C LYS A 3 5.61 14.75 -14.49
N VAL A 4 6.90 14.84 -14.18
CA VAL A 4 7.46 14.22 -12.97
C VAL A 4 7.02 15.06 -11.77
N PRO A 5 6.48 14.46 -10.71
CA PRO A 5 6.07 15.20 -9.51
C PRO A 5 7.31 15.75 -8.78
N ASP A 6 7.16 16.90 -8.15
CA ASP A 6 8.18 17.46 -7.27
C ASP A 6 8.26 16.62 -5.99
N LEU A 7 9.48 16.41 -5.48
CA LEU A 7 9.77 15.60 -4.29
C LEU A 7 10.21 16.50 -3.14
N TYR A 8 9.60 16.34 -1.98
CA TYR A 8 9.92 17.08 -0.76
C TYR A 8 10.24 16.12 0.39
N ILE A 9 11.03 16.61 1.33
CA ILE A 9 11.35 15.90 2.57
C ILE A 9 10.72 16.65 3.73
N GLU A 10 9.97 15.93 4.55
CA GLU A 10 9.41 16.42 5.81
C GLU A 10 10.13 15.76 6.99
N TRP A 11 10.39 16.51 8.04
CA TRP A 11 10.93 15.96 9.26
C TRP A 11 9.90 15.07 9.98
N GLY A 12 10.24 13.81 10.18
CA GLY A 12 9.40 12.84 10.87
C GLY A 12 10.09 11.47 10.99
N TYR A 13 9.92 10.80 12.12
CA TYR A 13 10.57 9.49 12.37
C TYR A 13 9.79 8.29 11.79
N SER A 14 8.60 8.49 11.25
CA SER A 14 7.85 7.40 10.65
C SER A 14 8.43 7.01 9.29
N ILE A 15 8.36 5.71 8.97
CA ILE A 15 8.63 5.19 7.63
C ILE A 15 7.35 5.44 6.82
N ASN A 16 7.22 6.65 6.29
CA ASN A 16 6.02 7.07 5.58
C ASN A 16 6.38 7.98 4.41
N ALA A 17 5.58 7.88 3.36
CA ALA A 17 5.52 8.80 2.24
C ALA A 17 4.06 9.05 1.89
N PHE A 18 3.77 10.16 1.27
CA PHE A 18 2.42 10.49 0.83
C PHE A 18 2.42 11.48 -0.32
N THR A 19 1.36 11.44 -1.10
CA THR A 19 1.12 12.38 -2.20
C THR A 19 0.11 13.44 -1.77
N VAL A 20 0.38 14.70 -2.10
CA VAL A 20 -0.51 15.86 -1.84
C VAL A 20 -0.83 16.57 -3.13
N GLY A 21 -2.08 16.96 -3.29
CA GLY A 21 -2.57 17.72 -4.45
C GLY A 21 -3.16 16.82 -5.54
N SER A 22 -4.12 17.36 -6.29
CA SER A 22 -4.81 16.66 -7.38
C SER A 22 -4.39 17.17 -8.76
N GLU A 23 -4.19 18.50 -8.93
CA GLU A 23 -3.83 19.10 -10.21
C GLU A 23 -2.31 19.11 -10.44
N ASN A 24 -1.54 19.48 -9.41
CA ASN A 24 -0.08 19.46 -9.40
C ASN A 24 0.38 18.66 -8.20
N PRO A 25 0.31 17.32 -8.24
CA PRO A 25 0.67 16.49 -7.12
C PRO A 25 2.17 16.58 -6.83
N ILE A 26 2.48 16.61 -5.54
CA ILE A 26 3.83 16.51 -5.00
C ILE A 26 3.94 15.24 -4.14
N ILE A 27 5.13 14.68 -4.06
CA ILE A 27 5.45 13.55 -3.18
C ILE A 27 6.23 14.08 -1.99
N VAL A 28 5.83 13.67 -0.78
CA VAL A 28 6.52 14.02 0.46
C VAL A 28 7.04 12.74 1.11
N LEU A 29 8.34 12.71 1.41
CA LEU A 29 8.98 11.62 2.14
C LEU A 29 9.32 12.09 3.56
N ASN A 30 9.02 11.28 4.56
CA ASN A 30 9.49 11.54 5.91
C ASN A 30 11.00 11.24 6.02
N SER A 31 11.73 12.04 6.79
CA SER A 31 13.17 11.83 6.99
C SER A 31 13.49 10.46 7.59
N GLY A 32 12.63 9.92 8.47
CA GLY A 32 12.79 8.57 9.02
C GLY A 32 12.73 7.45 7.97
N LEU A 33 12.01 7.66 6.87
CA LEU A 33 12.02 6.74 5.73
C LEU A 33 13.39 6.74 5.05
N ILE A 34 13.97 7.91 4.83
CA ILE A 34 15.29 8.07 4.18
C ILE A 34 16.39 7.48 5.04
N ASP A 35 16.32 7.64 6.37
CA ASP A 35 17.30 7.11 7.31
C ASP A 35 17.27 5.57 7.40
N LEU A 36 16.11 4.95 7.16
CA LEU A 36 15.89 3.52 7.42
C LEU A 36 15.84 2.66 6.15
N CYS A 37 15.61 3.26 4.98
CA CYS A 37 15.47 2.55 3.72
C CYS A 37 16.72 2.73 2.84
N ASP A 38 17.06 1.69 2.07
CA ASP A 38 18.04 1.81 1.02
C ASP A 38 17.46 2.44 -0.26
N ASP A 39 18.31 2.77 -1.23
CA ASP A 39 17.92 3.46 -2.45
C ASP A 39 16.85 2.69 -3.26
N GLU A 40 16.92 1.35 -3.29
CA GLU A 40 15.95 0.52 -4.01
C GLU A 40 14.59 0.50 -3.30
N GLU A 41 14.59 0.48 -1.98
CA GLU A 41 13.38 0.56 -1.16
C GLU A 41 12.72 1.94 -1.29
N ILE A 42 13.52 3.01 -1.27
CA ILE A 42 13.04 4.38 -1.53
C ILE A 42 12.46 4.46 -2.94
N MET A 43 13.13 3.86 -3.94
CA MET A 43 12.63 3.83 -5.32
C MET A 43 11.29 3.10 -5.42
N PHE A 44 11.12 1.99 -4.67
CA PHE A 44 9.84 1.28 -4.58
C PHE A 44 8.74 2.20 -4.03
N ILE A 45 9.02 2.92 -2.95
CA ILE A 45 8.05 3.80 -2.29
C ILE A 45 7.70 5.01 -3.17
N ILE A 46 8.69 5.66 -3.80
CA ILE A 46 8.44 6.74 -4.75
C ILE A 46 7.60 6.24 -5.94
N GLY A 47 7.91 5.05 -6.45
CA GLY A 47 7.15 4.42 -7.53
C GLY A 47 5.70 4.11 -7.14
N HIS A 48 5.47 3.71 -5.88
CA HIS A 48 4.14 3.52 -5.30
C HIS A 48 3.35 4.83 -5.30
N GLU A 49 3.93 5.94 -4.80
CA GLU A 49 3.30 7.26 -4.82
C GLU A 49 3.02 7.74 -6.26
N CYS A 50 3.95 7.50 -7.18
CA CYS A 50 3.71 7.75 -8.60
C CYS A 50 2.54 6.92 -9.17
N GLY A 51 2.33 5.71 -8.67
CA GLY A 51 1.19 4.86 -9.00
C GLY A 51 -0.13 5.51 -8.60
N HIS A 52 -0.22 6.09 -7.40
CA HIS A 52 -1.37 6.85 -6.94
C HIS A 52 -1.65 8.07 -7.82
N ILE A 53 -0.61 8.84 -8.17
CA ILE A 53 -0.73 10.00 -9.06
C ILE A 53 -1.23 9.59 -10.43
N LYS A 54 -0.61 8.57 -11.03
CA LYS A 54 -0.92 8.11 -12.39
C LYS A 54 -2.35 7.61 -12.53
N SER A 55 -2.88 6.99 -11.49
CA SER A 55 -4.23 6.40 -11.45
C SER A 55 -5.29 7.33 -10.88
N ASN A 56 -4.94 8.59 -10.57
CA ASN A 56 -5.82 9.59 -9.94
C ASN A 56 -6.46 9.10 -8.63
N HIS A 57 -5.77 8.28 -7.86
CA HIS A 57 -6.29 7.72 -6.61
C HIS A 57 -6.64 8.81 -5.60
N MET A 58 -5.92 9.95 -5.61
CA MET A 58 -6.14 11.10 -4.71
C MET A 58 -7.58 11.63 -4.76
N LEU A 59 -8.20 11.64 -5.96
CA LEU A 59 -9.58 12.10 -6.11
C LEU A 59 -10.56 11.25 -5.29
N TYR A 60 -10.41 9.94 -5.35
CA TYR A 60 -11.30 9.01 -4.65
C TYR A 60 -11.04 8.98 -3.15
N HIS A 61 -9.78 9.12 -2.71
CA HIS A 61 -9.46 9.30 -1.30
C HIS A 61 -10.12 10.55 -0.72
N MET A 62 -10.07 11.68 -1.45
CA MET A 62 -10.77 12.91 -1.06
C MET A 62 -12.30 12.69 -1.00
N MET A 63 -12.89 12.02 -1.98
CA MET A 63 -14.32 11.69 -1.97
C MET A 63 -14.70 10.85 -0.75
N GLY A 64 -13.87 9.86 -0.38
CA GLY A 64 -14.06 9.05 0.82
C GLY A 64 -14.02 9.89 2.11
N GLN A 65 -13.07 10.81 2.22
CA GLN A 65 -12.95 11.70 3.38
C GLN A 65 -14.17 12.63 3.48
N VAL A 66 -14.59 13.26 2.38
CA VAL A 66 -15.77 14.14 2.34
C VAL A 66 -17.04 13.35 2.70
N LEU A 67 -17.19 12.14 2.15
CA LEU A 67 -18.33 11.29 2.47
C LEU A 67 -18.38 10.95 3.96
N ASN A 68 -17.26 10.52 4.55
CA ASN A 68 -17.18 10.23 5.99
C ASN A 68 -17.55 11.45 6.84
N PHE A 69 -17.00 12.62 6.50
CA PHE A 69 -17.35 13.87 7.20
C PHE A 69 -18.82 14.22 7.10
N CYS A 70 -19.46 14.02 5.94
CA CYS A 70 -20.87 14.31 5.73
C CYS A 70 -21.79 13.30 6.44
N ILE A 71 -21.45 12.02 6.43
CA ILE A 71 -22.24 10.95 7.06
C ILE A 71 -22.46 11.23 8.54
N ASP A 72 -21.42 11.67 9.25
CA ASP A 72 -21.47 11.93 10.69
C ASP A 72 -22.33 13.16 11.06
N LYS A 73 -22.64 14.01 10.08
CA LYS A 73 -23.44 15.23 10.26
C LYS A 73 -24.93 15.05 9.96
N ILE A 74 -25.32 13.96 9.30
CA ILE A 74 -26.69 13.70 8.84
C ILE A 74 -27.33 12.65 9.74
N PRO A 75 -28.44 12.92 10.44
CA PRO A 75 -29.17 11.89 11.18
C PRO A 75 -29.55 10.71 10.25
N GLY A 76 -29.15 9.49 10.61
CA GLY A 76 -29.35 8.30 9.78
C GLY A 76 -28.43 8.19 8.56
N GLY A 77 -27.45 9.09 8.40
CA GLY A 77 -26.51 9.10 7.29
C GLY A 77 -25.69 7.82 7.16
N SER A 78 -25.31 7.21 8.28
CA SER A 78 -24.59 5.92 8.28
C SER A 78 -25.40 4.77 7.66
N LEU A 79 -26.70 4.75 7.85
CA LEU A 79 -27.58 3.73 7.26
C LEU A 79 -27.73 3.92 5.75
N LEU A 80 -27.88 5.16 5.30
CA LEU A 80 -28.08 5.49 3.88
C LEU A 80 -26.79 5.37 3.06
N CYS A 81 -25.67 5.84 3.60
CA CYS A 81 -24.39 5.92 2.88
C CYS A 81 -23.43 4.78 3.25
N GLY A 82 -23.78 3.90 4.18
CA GLY A 82 -22.96 2.77 4.60
C GLY A 82 -22.45 1.92 3.43
N PRO A 83 -23.30 1.45 2.50
CA PRO A 83 -22.85 0.67 1.35
C PRO A 83 -21.82 1.40 0.48
N LEU A 84 -21.99 2.71 0.26
CA LEU A 84 -21.05 3.52 -0.51
C LEU A 84 -19.71 3.67 0.21
N ARG A 85 -19.75 3.87 1.54
CA ARG A 85 -18.53 3.91 2.37
C ARG A 85 -17.71 2.61 2.24
N TYR A 86 -18.37 1.45 2.34
CA TYR A 86 -17.70 0.16 2.17
C TYR A 86 -17.15 -0.04 0.76
N ALA A 87 -17.85 0.43 -0.27
CA ALA A 87 -17.35 0.38 -1.63
C ALA A 87 -16.09 1.23 -1.82
N LEU A 88 -16.05 2.42 -1.21
CA LEU A 88 -14.85 3.29 -1.23
C LEU A 88 -13.68 2.67 -0.45
N PHE A 89 -13.90 2.08 0.71
CA PHE A 89 -12.84 1.36 1.43
C PHE A 89 -12.32 0.15 0.66
N TYR A 90 -13.19 -0.58 -0.03
CA TYR A 90 -12.76 -1.66 -0.92
C TYR A 90 -11.90 -1.11 -2.06
N TRP A 91 -12.34 -0.01 -2.67
CA TRP A 91 -11.60 0.64 -3.74
C TRP A 91 -10.22 1.15 -3.25
N ASP A 92 -10.15 1.80 -2.07
CA ASP A 92 -8.90 2.24 -1.45
C ASP A 92 -7.89 1.08 -1.32
N ARG A 93 -8.34 -0.08 -0.86
CA ARG A 93 -7.47 -1.26 -0.78
C ARG A 93 -6.98 -1.74 -2.15
N MET A 94 -7.84 -1.72 -3.16
CA MET A 94 -7.44 -2.10 -4.53
C MET A 94 -6.47 -1.09 -5.13
N SER A 95 -6.60 0.19 -4.77
CA SER A 95 -5.69 1.25 -5.20
C SER A 95 -4.27 1.04 -4.66
N GLU A 96 -4.14 0.59 -3.40
CA GLU A 96 -2.85 0.24 -2.80
C GLU A 96 -2.14 -0.90 -3.57
N PHE A 97 -2.86 -1.96 -3.95
CA PHE A 97 -2.26 -3.05 -4.74
C PHE A 97 -1.82 -2.59 -6.12
N THR A 98 -2.55 -1.66 -6.72
CA THR A 98 -2.16 -1.07 -8.00
C THR A 98 -0.91 -0.20 -7.87
N ALA A 99 -0.84 0.59 -6.80
CA ALA A 99 0.32 1.42 -6.49
C ALA A 99 1.57 0.57 -6.17
N ASP A 100 1.41 -0.55 -5.45
CA ASP A 100 2.50 -1.49 -5.16
C ASP A 100 3.10 -2.10 -6.44
N ARG A 101 2.26 -2.43 -7.43
CA ARG A 101 2.74 -2.90 -8.74
C ARG A 101 3.54 -1.82 -9.45
N ALA A 102 3.10 -0.56 -9.39
CA ALA A 102 3.85 0.57 -9.94
C ALA A 102 5.19 0.75 -9.21
N GLY A 103 5.21 0.64 -7.89
CA GLY A 103 6.43 0.67 -7.07
C GLY A 103 7.43 -0.41 -7.49
N LEU A 104 6.95 -1.65 -7.66
CA LEU A 104 7.80 -2.76 -8.10
C LEU A 104 8.34 -2.55 -9.51
N LEU A 105 7.55 -2.02 -10.44
CA LEU A 105 8.01 -1.69 -11.80
C LEU A 105 9.08 -0.59 -11.80
N CYS A 106 9.06 0.32 -10.83
CA CYS A 106 10.09 1.35 -10.68
C CYS A 106 11.41 0.79 -10.12
N CYS A 107 11.37 0.06 -9.00
CA CYS A 107 12.59 -0.47 -8.38
C CYS A 107 13.11 -1.73 -9.06
N GLN A 108 12.28 -2.49 -9.76
CA GLN A 108 12.60 -3.75 -10.46
C GLN A 108 13.25 -4.82 -9.57
N ASN A 109 13.08 -4.70 -8.26
CA ASN A 109 13.63 -5.62 -7.28
C ASN A 109 12.55 -6.04 -6.26
N LYS A 110 12.06 -7.29 -6.43
CA LYS A 110 11.03 -7.85 -5.53
C LYS A 110 11.48 -7.95 -4.06
N TYR A 111 12.78 -8.11 -3.83
CA TYR A 111 13.31 -8.19 -2.46
C TYR A 111 13.38 -6.81 -1.79
N ALA A 112 13.64 -5.75 -2.55
CA ALA A 112 13.55 -4.38 -2.05
C ALA A 112 12.10 -4.03 -1.67
N ALA A 113 11.13 -4.37 -2.52
CA ALA A 113 9.71 -4.20 -2.20
C ALA A 113 9.32 -4.96 -0.90
N LEU A 114 9.82 -6.19 -0.73
CA LEU A 114 9.56 -6.99 0.45
C LEU A 114 10.17 -6.38 1.72
N ARG A 115 11.42 -5.92 1.65
CA ARG A 115 12.07 -5.22 2.76
C ARG A 115 11.32 -3.95 3.14
N ALA A 116 10.87 -3.16 2.15
CA ALA A 116 10.06 -1.98 2.40
C ALA A 116 8.78 -2.33 3.17
N PHE A 117 8.05 -3.38 2.76
CA PHE A 117 6.86 -3.83 3.49
C PHE A 117 7.17 -4.27 4.92
N MET A 118 8.27 -4.99 5.14
CA MET A 118 8.66 -5.45 6.48
C MET A 118 9.01 -4.25 7.38
N LYS A 119 9.73 -3.26 6.85
CA LYS A 119 10.07 -2.02 7.56
C LYS A 119 8.82 -1.21 7.89
N MET A 120 7.90 -1.04 6.93
CA MET A 120 6.61 -0.38 7.16
C MET A 120 5.72 -1.13 8.16
N ALA A 121 5.86 -2.45 8.27
CA ALA A 121 5.20 -3.26 9.30
C ALA A 121 5.78 -3.08 10.71
N GLY A 122 6.83 -2.27 10.87
CA GLY A 122 7.46 -1.98 12.17
C GLY A 122 8.56 -2.96 12.55
N MET A 123 9.22 -3.60 11.60
CA MET A 123 10.37 -4.46 11.89
C MET A 123 11.46 -3.66 12.62
N PRO A 124 12.01 -4.19 13.74
CA PRO A 124 13.10 -3.52 14.47
C PRO A 124 14.36 -3.37 13.61
N ILE A 125 15.01 -2.22 13.68
CA ILE A 125 16.26 -1.91 12.91
C ILE A 125 17.32 -2.98 13.09
N LYS A 126 17.50 -3.50 14.31
CA LYS A 126 18.47 -4.56 14.62
C LYS A 126 18.27 -5.86 13.85
N GLU A 127 17.08 -6.10 13.34
CA GLU A 127 16.73 -7.30 12.59
C GLU A 127 16.87 -7.12 11.07
N PHE A 128 17.16 -5.92 10.57
CA PHE A 128 17.26 -5.67 9.13
C PHE A 128 18.31 -6.52 8.42
N ASN A 129 19.41 -6.86 9.12
CA ASN A 129 20.46 -7.71 8.59
C ASN A 129 20.12 -9.23 8.67
N ASN A 130 19.11 -9.58 9.46
CA ASN A 130 18.69 -10.96 9.71
C ASN A 130 17.37 -11.32 9.02
N ILE A 131 16.98 -10.54 8.01
CA ILE A 131 15.70 -10.70 7.33
C ILE A 131 15.57 -12.11 6.73
N ASN A 132 14.63 -12.88 7.24
CA ASN A 132 14.24 -14.16 6.67
C ASN A 132 12.99 -13.99 5.79
N TYR A 133 13.21 -13.77 4.50
CA TYR A 133 12.14 -13.59 3.51
C TYR A 133 11.17 -14.78 3.47
N ARG A 134 11.67 -16.01 3.68
CA ARG A 134 10.83 -17.21 3.66
C ARG A 134 9.85 -17.20 4.82
N THR A 135 10.27 -16.79 6.01
CA THR A 135 9.40 -16.68 7.18
C THR A 135 8.32 -15.62 6.96
N TYR A 136 8.66 -14.49 6.36
CA TYR A 136 7.66 -13.46 6.07
C TYR A 136 6.65 -13.92 5.01
N ILE A 137 7.11 -14.55 3.93
CA ILE A 137 6.22 -15.15 2.91
C ILE A 137 5.36 -16.25 3.53
N GLN A 138 5.90 -17.03 4.47
CA GLN A 138 5.12 -18.02 5.21
C GLN A 138 3.99 -17.37 6.02
N GLN A 139 4.27 -16.28 6.73
CA GLN A 139 3.23 -15.51 7.44
C GLN A 139 2.12 -15.03 6.51
N VAL A 140 2.48 -14.60 5.29
CA VAL A 140 1.53 -14.24 4.23
C VAL A 140 0.62 -15.43 3.88
N THR A 141 1.21 -16.60 3.69
CA THR A 141 0.49 -17.83 3.37
C THR A 141 -0.40 -18.27 4.53
N ASP A 142 0.11 -18.21 5.75
CA ASP A 142 -0.62 -18.55 6.97
C ASP A 142 -1.78 -17.57 7.22
N PHE A 143 -1.57 -16.28 6.97
CA PHE A 143 -2.64 -15.29 7.03
C PHE A 143 -3.79 -15.58 6.06
N LYS A 144 -3.49 -16.06 4.86
CA LYS A 144 -4.51 -16.51 3.89
C LYS A 144 -5.28 -17.73 4.39
N ARG A 145 -4.63 -18.59 5.16
CA ARG A 145 -5.22 -19.81 5.74
C ARG A 145 -5.99 -19.59 7.05
N LEU A 146 -5.95 -18.38 7.64
CA LEU A 146 -6.69 -18.04 8.88
C LEU A 146 -8.21 -18.05 8.73
N ASP A 147 -8.73 -18.88 7.86
CA ASP A 147 -10.16 -19.12 7.67
C ASP A 147 -10.68 -20.34 8.47
N TYR A 148 -10.04 -20.65 9.60
CA TYR A 148 -10.28 -21.90 10.34
C TYR A 148 -11.64 -21.97 11.05
N ASP A 149 -12.23 -20.83 11.45
CA ASP A 149 -13.53 -20.76 12.08
C ASP A 149 -14.34 -19.53 11.67
N ALA A 150 -15.66 -19.56 11.93
CA ALA A 150 -16.57 -18.48 11.56
C ALA A 150 -16.23 -17.16 12.28
N MET A 151 -15.75 -17.21 13.53
CA MET A 151 -15.41 -16.00 14.31
C MET A 151 -14.14 -15.36 13.76
N SER A 152 -13.10 -16.15 13.46
CA SER A 152 -11.86 -15.66 12.84
C SER A 152 -12.13 -15.02 11.48
N LYS A 153 -13.04 -15.59 10.66
CA LYS A 153 -13.48 -14.98 9.40
C LYS A 153 -14.16 -13.65 9.61
N VAL A 154 -15.04 -13.54 10.60
CA VAL A 154 -15.75 -12.28 10.90
C VAL A 154 -14.78 -11.23 11.41
N ILE A 155 -13.88 -11.56 12.34
CA ILE A 155 -12.86 -10.63 12.86
C ILE A 155 -11.92 -10.16 11.73
N LYS A 156 -11.44 -11.10 10.91
CA LYS A 156 -10.61 -10.80 9.72
C LYS A 156 -11.36 -9.89 8.76
N PHE A 157 -12.63 -10.19 8.47
CA PHE A 157 -13.46 -9.38 7.59
C PHE A 157 -13.64 -7.97 8.14
N ILE A 158 -13.98 -7.80 9.42
CA ILE A 158 -14.16 -6.49 10.07
C ILE A 158 -12.84 -5.71 10.05
N SER A 159 -11.72 -6.30 10.46
CA SER A 159 -10.42 -5.64 10.48
C SER A 159 -9.93 -5.19 9.09
N ILE A 160 -10.29 -5.94 8.06
CA ILE A 160 -9.99 -5.59 6.67
C ILE A 160 -10.92 -4.48 6.18
N VAL A 161 -12.21 -4.59 6.49
CA VAL A 161 -13.24 -3.65 5.98
C VAL A 161 -13.13 -2.26 6.63
N GLU A 162 -12.74 -2.19 7.89
CA GLU A 162 -12.59 -0.93 8.62
C GLU A 162 -11.24 -0.23 8.39
N SER A 163 -10.28 -0.90 7.74
CA SER A 163 -8.98 -0.33 7.41
C SER A 163 -8.96 0.31 6.04
N SER A 164 -8.57 1.58 5.97
CA SER A 164 -8.30 2.27 4.70
C SER A 164 -7.02 1.75 4.04
N HIS A 165 -6.07 1.24 4.84
CA HIS A 165 -4.83 0.66 4.33
C HIS A 165 -4.81 -0.84 4.60
N PRO A 166 -4.60 -1.69 3.58
CA PRO A 166 -4.44 -3.12 3.78
C PRO A 166 -3.17 -3.40 4.59
N TRP A 167 -3.19 -4.45 5.40
CA TRP A 167 -2.00 -4.88 6.12
C TRP A 167 -0.85 -5.13 5.15
N THR A 168 0.36 -4.72 5.52
CA THR A 168 1.56 -4.88 4.69
C THR A 168 1.81 -6.32 4.25
N VAL A 169 1.45 -7.29 5.10
CA VAL A 169 1.45 -8.72 4.78
C VAL A 169 0.52 -9.06 3.62
N MET A 170 -0.68 -8.47 3.56
CA MET A 170 -1.61 -8.66 2.43
C MET A 170 -1.09 -8.02 1.15
N ARG A 171 -0.51 -6.82 1.26
CA ARG A 171 0.09 -6.11 0.13
C ARG A 171 1.22 -6.93 -0.47
N ALA A 172 2.12 -7.45 0.37
CA ALA A 172 3.19 -8.35 -0.06
C ALA A 172 2.63 -9.60 -0.76
N ALA A 173 1.59 -10.23 -0.17
CA ALA A 173 0.95 -11.40 -0.76
C ALA A 173 0.41 -11.15 -2.16
N GLU A 174 -0.33 -10.05 -2.34
CA GLU A 174 -0.93 -9.73 -3.63
C GLU A 174 0.13 -9.34 -4.67
N LEU A 175 1.19 -8.64 -4.25
CA LEU A 175 2.30 -8.32 -5.13
C LEU A 175 3.03 -9.58 -5.62
N PHE A 176 3.33 -10.52 -4.72
CA PHE A 176 3.98 -11.79 -5.08
C PHE A 176 3.08 -12.68 -5.94
N ASN A 177 1.78 -12.76 -5.64
CA ASN A 177 0.84 -13.46 -6.51
C ASN A 177 0.84 -12.88 -7.92
N TRP A 178 0.89 -11.56 -8.05
CA TRP A 178 0.93 -10.90 -9.35
C TRP A 178 2.22 -11.22 -10.13
N ILE A 179 3.38 -11.27 -9.45
CA ILE A 179 4.66 -11.66 -10.07
C ILE A 179 4.62 -13.09 -10.60
N GLU A 180 4.02 -14.01 -9.82
CA GLU A 180 4.01 -15.45 -10.09
C GLU A 180 2.97 -15.87 -11.14
N GLN A 181 2.06 -14.99 -11.55
CA GLN A 181 1.12 -15.28 -12.61
C GLN A 181 1.85 -15.55 -13.94
N PRO A 182 1.52 -16.63 -14.67
CA PRO A 182 2.19 -16.96 -15.92
C PRO A 182 2.15 -15.85 -16.98
N ASP A 183 1.03 -15.12 -17.02
CA ASP A 183 0.79 -14.00 -17.95
C ASP A 183 1.11 -12.63 -17.31
N SER A 184 1.93 -12.62 -16.26
CA SER A 184 2.25 -11.37 -15.56
C SER A 184 2.99 -10.40 -16.47
N ILE A 185 2.43 -9.21 -16.61
CA ILE A 185 3.07 -8.09 -17.30
C ILE A 185 4.46 -7.79 -16.69
N TYR A 186 4.65 -8.07 -15.39
CA TYR A 186 5.95 -7.92 -14.72
C TYR A 186 7.06 -8.64 -15.48
N ASN A 187 6.87 -9.91 -15.84
CA ASN A 187 7.87 -10.72 -16.52
C ASN A 187 8.17 -10.22 -17.94
N SER A 188 7.22 -9.52 -18.58
CA SER A 188 7.41 -8.94 -19.92
C SER A 188 8.08 -7.55 -19.89
N LEU A 189 7.93 -6.80 -18.79
CA LEU A 189 8.46 -5.45 -18.64
C LEU A 189 9.85 -5.42 -17.99
N ILE A 190 10.16 -6.39 -17.15
CA ILE A 190 11.48 -6.52 -16.52
C ILE A 190 12.32 -7.40 -17.42
N LYS A 191 13.22 -6.78 -18.18
CA LYS A 191 14.29 -7.50 -18.87
C LYS A 191 15.20 -8.09 -17.78
N GLU A 192 15.33 -9.41 -17.79
CA GLU A 192 16.37 -10.08 -17.00
C GLU A 192 17.70 -9.38 -17.26
N LYS A 193 18.31 -8.85 -16.19
CA LYS A 193 19.67 -8.32 -16.22
C LYS A 193 20.65 -9.45 -16.07
#